data_a9d9ef895a3a739007fcb7b6ebb8a0d8
#
_entry.id   a9d9ef895a3a739007fcb7b6ebb8a0d8
#
_cell.length_a   1.000
_cell.length_b   1.000
_cell.length_c   1.000
_cell.angle_alpha   90.00
_cell.angle_beta   90.00
_cell.angle_gamma   90.00
#
_symmetry.space_group_name_H-M   'P 1'
#
loop_
_entity.id
_entity.type
_entity.pdbx_description
1 polymer ?
#
loop_
_entity_poly.entity_id
_entity_poly.type
_entity_poly.pdbx_seq_one_letter_code
_entity_poly.pdbx_strand_id
1 'polypeptide(L)'
;MYYVVFGLSHLLSLLPFCVLYFLSDVLYLIVYHCIKYRRDVVRDNLLKSFPEKSSDEIVRIEKKFYHFFCDYFVETLKLTSISKKEMKKRMVFHGVEQVEQAVREEGHNFIFLYLGHYCNWEWVAS
;
A
#
# COMPACT_ATOMS: atom_id res chain seq x y z
N MET A 1 -21.98 -12.82 10.42
CA MET A 1 -20.58 -12.95 9.98
C MET A 1 -19.99 -11.59 9.57
N TYR A 2 -20.63 -10.83 8.66
CA TYR A 2 -20.15 -9.51 8.20
C TYR A 2 -19.83 -8.53 9.36
N TYR A 3 -20.77 -8.30 10.29
CA TYR A 3 -20.57 -7.37 11.42
C TYR A 3 -19.44 -7.76 12.36
N VAL A 4 -19.17 -9.06 12.52
CA VAL A 4 -18.07 -9.56 13.35
C VAL A 4 -16.72 -9.26 12.67
N VAL A 5 -16.61 -9.54 11.37
CA VAL A 5 -15.40 -9.25 10.60
C VAL A 5 -15.14 -7.75 10.58
N PHE A 6 -16.17 -6.94 10.31
CA PHE A 6 -16.06 -5.47 10.32
C PHE A 6 -15.66 -4.95 11.70
N GLY A 7 -16.27 -5.45 12.79
CA GLY A 7 -15.93 -5.05 14.15
C GLY A 7 -14.49 -5.39 14.53
N LEU A 8 -14.00 -6.59 14.18
CA LEU A 8 -12.62 -7.01 14.41
C LEU A 8 -11.63 -6.19 13.59
N SER A 9 -11.93 -5.95 12.32
CA SER A 9 -11.06 -5.12 11.46
C SER A 9 -10.98 -3.67 11.97
N HIS A 10 -12.10 -3.11 12.41
CA HIS A 10 -12.10 -1.78 13.01
C HIS A 10 -11.33 -1.74 14.33
N LEU A 11 -11.50 -2.73 15.19
CA LEU A 11 -10.73 -2.82 16.45
C LEU A 11 -9.21 -2.89 16.18
N LEU A 12 -8.79 -3.72 15.24
CA LEU A 12 -7.38 -3.78 14.82
C LEU A 12 -6.89 -2.45 14.26
N SER A 13 -7.72 -1.74 13.49
CA SER A 13 -7.34 -0.44 12.92
C SER A 13 -7.08 0.64 13.97
N LEU A 14 -7.61 0.52 15.18
CA LEU A 14 -7.35 1.46 16.28
C LEU A 14 -5.91 1.37 16.83
N LEU A 15 -5.23 0.25 16.60
CA LEU A 15 -3.86 0.06 17.04
C LEU A 15 -2.91 1.12 16.44
N PRO A 16 -1.87 1.55 17.17
CA PRO A 16 -0.86 2.44 16.62
C PRO A 16 -0.06 1.77 15.50
N PHE A 17 0.47 2.57 14.58
CA PHE A 17 1.21 2.06 13.42
C PHE A 17 2.37 1.13 13.78
N CYS A 18 3.09 1.39 14.87
CA CYS A 18 4.18 0.52 15.31
C CYS A 18 3.72 -0.92 15.60
N VAL A 19 2.53 -1.07 16.18
CA VAL A 19 1.93 -2.39 16.43
C VAL A 19 1.45 -3.02 15.12
N LEU A 20 0.83 -2.23 14.26
CA LEU A 20 0.37 -2.70 12.96
C LEU A 20 1.54 -3.21 12.08
N TYR A 21 2.66 -2.49 12.04
CA TYR A 21 3.84 -2.94 11.29
C TYR A 21 4.48 -4.17 11.93
N PHE A 22 4.49 -4.28 13.26
CA PHE A 22 4.91 -5.53 13.90
C PHE A 22 4.01 -6.71 13.50
N LEU A 23 2.69 -6.51 13.45
CA LEU A 23 1.76 -7.53 12.96
C LEU A 23 1.98 -7.83 11.47
N SER A 24 2.33 -6.84 10.67
CA SER A 24 2.71 -7.01 9.25
C SER A 24 3.94 -7.91 9.11
N ASP A 25 4.97 -7.70 9.93
CA ASP A 25 6.17 -8.55 9.91
C ASP A 25 5.84 -10.01 10.26
N VAL A 26 4.97 -10.23 11.27
CA VAL A 26 4.48 -11.58 11.60
C VAL A 26 3.69 -12.17 10.43
N LEU A 27 2.81 -11.38 9.83
CA LEU A 27 2.04 -11.79 8.64
C LEU A 27 2.96 -12.15 7.48
N TYR A 28 4.01 -11.37 7.24
CA TYR A 28 5.02 -11.68 6.24
C TYR A 28 5.67 -13.04 6.47
N LEU A 29 6.08 -13.36 7.71
CA LEU A 29 6.66 -14.66 8.03
C LEU A 29 5.70 -15.81 7.69
N ILE A 30 4.42 -15.64 8.01
CA ILE A 30 3.38 -16.64 7.74
C ILE A 30 3.15 -16.77 6.21
N VAL A 31 2.90 -15.66 5.53
CA VAL A 31 2.53 -15.63 4.10
C VAL A 31 3.69 -16.09 3.23
N TYR A 32 4.91 -15.62 3.52
CA TYR A 32 6.08 -15.90 2.70
C TYR A 32 6.70 -17.27 2.99
N HIS A 33 6.86 -17.64 4.25
CA HIS A 33 7.60 -18.86 4.64
C HIS A 33 6.68 -20.07 4.86
N CYS A 34 5.51 -19.88 5.51
CA CYS A 34 4.62 -21.00 5.85
C CYS A 34 3.66 -21.30 4.71
N ILE A 35 2.85 -20.33 4.30
CA ILE A 35 1.81 -20.50 3.26
C ILE A 35 2.40 -20.50 1.86
N LYS A 36 3.48 -19.74 1.65
CA LYS A 36 4.13 -19.51 0.34
C LYS A 36 3.14 -19.00 -0.72
N TYR A 37 2.25 -18.10 -0.30
CA TYR A 37 1.14 -17.62 -1.11
C TYR A 37 1.60 -17.07 -2.46
N ARG A 38 1.26 -17.78 -3.53
CA ARG A 38 1.55 -17.43 -4.94
C ARG A 38 3.04 -17.10 -5.25
N ARG A 39 3.98 -17.64 -4.48
CA ARG A 39 5.43 -17.35 -4.66
C ARG A 39 5.93 -17.68 -6.04
N ASP A 40 5.48 -18.79 -6.61
CA ASP A 40 5.91 -19.21 -7.95
C ASP A 40 5.46 -18.21 -9.01
N VAL A 41 4.23 -17.69 -8.89
CA VAL A 41 3.67 -16.67 -9.79
C VAL A 41 4.45 -15.36 -9.67
N VAL A 42 4.73 -14.90 -8.45
CA VAL A 42 5.50 -13.67 -8.21
C VAL A 42 6.91 -13.81 -8.78
N ARG A 43 7.56 -14.94 -8.52
CA ARG A 43 8.92 -15.22 -9.00
C ARG A 43 8.97 -15.28 -10.53
N ASP A 44 8.03 -15.97 -11.17
CA ASP A 44 7.96 -16.06 -12.62
C ASP A 44 7.75 -14.68 -13.27
N ASN A 45 6.87 -13.86 -12.69
CA ASN A 45 6.67 -12.49 -13.14
C ASN A 45 7.93 -11.63 -12.98
N LEU A 46 8.65 -11.76 -11.86
CA LEU A 46 9.90 -11.02 -11.63
C LEU A 46 10.99 -11.44 -12.62
N LEU A 47 11.15 -12.73 -12.88
CA LEU A 47 12.11 -13.24 -13.86
C LEU A 47 11.82 -12.73 -15.28
N LYS A 48 10.54 -12.65 -15.65
CA LYS A 48 10.11 -12.12 -16.96
C LYS A 48 10.28 -10.61 -17.06
N SER A 49 10.06 -9.88 -15.96
CA SER A 49 10.16 -8.41 -15.93
C SER A 49 11.59 -7.89 -15.82
N PHE A 50 12.48 -8.69 -15.24
CA PHE A 50 13.87 -8.32 -14.98
C PHE A 50 14.84 -9.45 -15.41
N PRO A 51 14.87 -9.78 -16.71
CA PRO A 51 15.67 -10.90 -17.21
C PRO A 51 17.19 -10.70 -17.02
N GLU A 52 17.63 -9.45 -16.80
CA GLU A 52 19.02 -9.08 -16.57
C GLU A 52 19.50 -9.34 -15.13
N LYS A 53 18.57 -9.60 -14.19
CA LYS A 53 18.91 -9.74 -12.77
C LYS A 53 19.30 -11.16 -12.42
N SER A 54 20.25 -11.28 -11.49
CA SER A 54 20.65 -12.57 -10.93
C SER A 54 19.52 -13.18 -10.08
N SER A 55 19.56 -14.51 -9.92
CA SER A 55 18.59 -15.23 -9.08
C SER A 55 18.52 -14.68 -7.65
N ASP A 56 19.66 -14.27 -7.08
CA ASP A 56 19.71 -13.73 -5.72
C ASP A 56 19.06 -12.35 -5.64
N GLU A 57 19.17 -11.53 -6.68
CA GLU A 57 18.49 -10.24 -6.77
C GLU A 57 16.99 -10.43 -6.90
N ILE A 58 16.53 -11.36 -7.72
CA ILE A 58 15.11 -11.72 -7.85
C ILE A 58 14.54 -12.15 -6.49
N VAL A 59 15.22 -13.00 -5.75
CA VAL A 59 14.79 -13.42 -4.40
C VAL A 59 14.74 -12.24 -3.44
N ARG A 60 15.67 -11.29 -3.51
CA ARG A 60 15.64 -10.08 -2.68
C ARG A 60 14.45 -9.19 -3.03
N ILE A 61 14.13 -9.01 -4.32
CA ILE A 61 12.97 -8.24 -4.77
C ILE A 61 11.68 -8.93 -4.34
N GLU A 62 11.60 -10.26 -4.51
CA GLU A 62 10.46 -11.07 -4.06
C GLU A 62 10.18 -10.87 -2.56
N LYS A 63 11.20 -10.94 -1.71
CA LYS A 63 11.05 -10.72 -0.27
C LYS A 63 10.55 -9.30 0.04
N LYS A 64 11.11 -8.28 -0.61
CA LYS A 64 10.66 -6.89 -0.46
C LYS A 64 9.20 -6.71 -0.90
N PHE A 65 8.80 -7.35 -1.99
CA PHE A 65 7.41 -7.35 -2.44
C PHE A 65 6.48 -7.93 -1.37
N TYR A 66 6.81 -9.05 -0.73
CA TYR A 66 5.96 -9.64 0.30
C TYR A 66 5.93 -8.83 1.59
N HIS A 67 7.01 -8.16 1.99
CA HIS A 67 6.97 -7.17 3.07
C HIS A 67 6.01 -6.05 2.75
N PHE A 68 6.19 -5.41 1.58
CA PHE A 68 5.29 -4.36 1.12
C PHE A 68 3.83 -4.84 1.03
N PHE A 69 3.59 -6.04 0.53
CA PHE A 69 2.27 -6.63 0.41
C PHE A 69 1.57 -6.77 1.77
N CYS A 70 2.28 -7.19 2.80
CA CYS A 70 1.75 -7.28 4.16
C CYS A 70 1.52 -5.89 4.78
N ASP A 71 2.45 -4.93 4.56
CA ASP A 71 2.30 -3.54 5.00
C ASP A 71 1.08 -2.89 4.36
N TYR A 72 0.86 -3.10 3.07
CA TYR A 72 -0.32 -2.62 2.34
C TYR A 72 -1.63 -3.05 3.03
N PHE A 73 -1.73 -4.30 3.49
CA PHE A 73 -2.93 -4.78 4.18
C PHE A 73 -3.18 -4.03 5.50
N VAL A 74 -2.17 -3.89 6.34
CA VAL A 74 -2.34 -3.23 7.65
C VAL A 74 -2.56 -1.73 7.50
N GLU A 75 -1.97 -1.12 6.49
CA GLU A 75 -2.18 0.29 6.15
C GLU A 75 -3.59 0.54 5.60
N THR A 76 -4.09 -0.31 4.71
CA THR A 76 -5.47 -0.24 4.20
C THR A 76 -6.48 -0.43 5.34
N LEU A 77 -6.19 -1.35 6.26
CA LEU A 77 -7.00 -1.54 7.46
C LEU A 77 -7.02 -0.25 8.30
N LYS A 78 -5.88 0.42 8.45
CA LYS A 78 -5.74 1.67 9.21
C LYS A 78 -6.56 2.82 8.65
N LEU A 79 -6.86 2.85 7.35
CA LEU A 79 -7.70 3.88 6.72
C LEU A 79 -9.07 4.02 7.39
N THR A 80 -9.62 2.94 7.97
CA THR A 80 -10.92 2.96 8.63
C THR A 80 -10.94 3.78 9.93
N SER A 81 -9.78 4.09 10.52
CA SER A 81 -9.67 4.78 11.83
C SER A 81 -8.61 5.87 11.88
N ILE A 82 -7.87 6.11 10.79
CA ILE A 82 -6.81 7.12 10.77
C ILE A 82 -7.40 8.54 10.92
N SER A 83 -6.76 9.38 11.72
CA SER A 83 -7.18 10.77 11.85
C SER A 83 -6.72 11.61 10.64
N LYS A 84 -7.49 12.65 10.31
CA LYS A 84 -7.11 13.62 9.25
C LYS A 84 -5.72 14.23 9.48
N LYS A 85 -5.33 14.46 10.75
CA LYS A 85 -4.01 14.99 11.11
C LYS A 85 -2.90 14.00 10.76
N GLU A 86 -3.08 12.74 11.10
CA GLU A 86 -2.09 11.70 10.82
C GLU A 86 -2.03 11.39 9.31
N MET A 87 -3.16 11.41 8.62
CA MET A 87 -3.23 11.26 7.17
C MET A 87 -2.41 12.35 6.47
N LYS A 88 -2.66 13.63 6.77
CA LYS A 88 -1.93 14.78 6.20
C LYS A 88 -0.43 14.76 6.47
N LYS A 89 0.00 14.14 7.58
CA LYS A 89 1.42 13.97 7.88
C LYS A 89 2.09 12.91 7.01
N ARG A 90 1.35 11.87 6.63
CA ARG A 90 1.88 10.71 5.89
C ARG A 90 1.71 10.82 4.38
N MET A 91 0.62 11.44 3.94
CA MET A 91 0.34 11.70 2.54
C MET A 91 0.49 13.19 2.25
N VAL A 92 1.57 13.55 1.58
CA VAL A 92 1.87 14.92 1.20
C VAL A 92 1.87 15.02 -0.31
N PHE A 93 1.01 15.89 -0.83
CA PHE A 93 0.96 16.20 -2.25
C PHE A 93 1.89 17.37 -2.54
N HIS A 94 2.76 17.23 -3.52
CA HIS A 94 3.63 18.30 -4.02
C HIS A 94 3.09 18.81 -5.35
N GLY A 95 3.17 20.15 -5.54
CA GLY A 95 2.76 20.79 -6.81
C GLY A 95 1.25 21.01 -6.96
N VAL A 96 0.48 20.93 -5.88
CA VAL A 96 -0.98 21.19 -5.92
C VAL A 96 -1.26 22.61 -6.39
N GLU A 97 -0.48 23.59 -5.93
CA GLU A 97 -0.63 25.00 -6.30
C GLU A 97 -0.47 25.23 -7.81
N GLN A 98 0.45 24.48 -8.44
CA GLN A 98 0.68 24.54 -9.90
C GLN A 98 -0.53 24.03 -10.67
N VAL A 99 -1.13 22.94 -10.19
CA VAL A 99 -2.35 22.37 -10.78
C VAL A 99 -3.53 23.33 -10.61
N GLU A 100 -3.71 23.90 -9.42
CA GLU A 100 -4.77 24.89 -9.15
C GLU A 100 -4.61 26.14 -10.01
N GLN A 101 -3.38 26.61 -10.21
CA GLN A 101 -3.10 27.75 -11.07
C GLN A 101 -3.46 27.45 -12.53
N ALA A 102 -3.01 26.32 -13.07
CA ALA A 102 -3.31 25.91 -14.44
C ALA A 102 -4.85 25.80 -14.67
N VAL A 103 -5.57 25.23 -13.73
CA VAL A 103 -7.05 25.13 -13.80
C VAL A 103 -7.72 26.50 -13.83
N ARG A 104 -7.23 27.46 -13.03
CA ARG A 104 -7.77 28.84 -13.01
C ARG A 104 -7.45 29.59 -14.30
N GLU A 105 -6.23 29.46 -14.83
CA GLU A 105 -5.79 30.12 -16.04
C GLU A 105 -6.54 29.62 -17.29
N GLU A 106 -6.81 28.32 -17.35
CA GLU A 106 -7.52 27.67 -18.45
C GLU A 106 -9.04 27.74 -18.33
N GLY A 107 -9.58 28.20 -17.19
CA GLY A 107 -11.01 28.35 -16.95
C GLY A 107 -11.79 27.03 -16.85
N HIS A 108 -11.09 25.93 -16.54
CA HIS A 108 -11.71 24.62 -16.36
C HIS A 108 -12.31 24.47 -14.98
N ASN A 109 -13.44 23.75 -14.90
CA ASN A 109 -14.15 23.47 -13.65
C ASN A 109 -13.91 22.03 -13.14
N PHE A 110 -13.07 21.26 -13.80
CA PHE A 110 -12.80 19.86 -13.44
C PHE A 110 -11.35 19.47 -13.77
N ILE A 111 -10.87 18.47 -13.03
CA ILE A 111 -9.54 17.88 -13.21
C ILE A 111 -9.72 16.37 -13.31
N PHE A 112 -9.04 15.74 -14.26
CA PHE A 112 -8.90 14.29 -14.31
C PHE A 112 -7.58 13.88 -13.66
N LEU A 113 -7.65 13.07 -12.60
CA LEU A 113 -6.48 12.53 -11.93
C LEU A 113 -6.26 11.08 -12.38
N TYR A 114 -5.14 10.84 -13.05
CA TYR A 114 -4.71 9.49 -13.41
C TYR A 114 -3.71 8.97 -12.38
N LEU A 115 -4.04 7.85 -11.74
CA LEU A 115 -3.19 7.20 -10.74
C LEU A 115 -2.77 5.82 -11.22
N GLY A 116 -1.49 5.50 -11.08
CA GLY A 116 -0.99 4.13 -11.20
C GLY A 116 -1.19 3.37 -9.89
N HIS A 117 -1.34 2.04 -9.99
CA HIS A 117 -1.31 1.15 -8.82
C HIS A 117 0.13 1.02 -8.29
N TYR A 118 0.68 2.11 -7.78
CA TYR A 118 2.03 2.19 -7.24
C TYR A 118 1.97 2.52 -5.74
N CYS A 119 2.70 1.77 -4.94
CA CYS A 119 2.64 1.85 -3.47
C CYS A 119 1.20 1.70 -2.94
N ASN A 120 0.88 2.33 -1.82
CA ASN A 120 -0.46 2.31 -1.25
C ASN A 120 -1.31 3.47 -1.81
N TRP A 121 -1.72 3.34 -3.06
CA TRP A 121 -2.52 4.33 -3.80
C TRP A 121 -3.91 4.57 -3.17
N GLU A 122 -4.42 3.63 -2.35
CA GLU A 122 -5.68 3.77 -1.60
C GLU A 122 -5.71 5.05 -0.73
N TRP A 123 -4.54 5.48 -0.25
CA TRP A 123 -4.42 6.67 0.57
C TRP A 123 -4.67 7.97 -0.20
N VAL A 124 -4.54 7.96 -1.51
CA VAL A 124 -4.75 9.15 -2.36
C VAL A 124 -6.22 9.57 -2.39
N ALA A 125 -7.13 8.59 -2.28
CA ALA A 125 -8.58 8.80 -2.36
C ALA A 125 -9.26 8.96 -0.99
N SER A 126 -8.50 8.92 0.13
CA SER A 126 -9.03 8.92 1.50
C SER A 126 -9.04 10.27 2.22
#